data_93444e63610b1eb36428aac9930a384e
#
_entry.id   93444e63610b1eb36428aac9930a384e
#
_cell.length_a   1.000
_cell.length_b   1.000
_cell.length_c   1.000
_cell.angle_alpha   90.00
_cell.angle_beta   90.00
_cell.angle_gamma   90.00
#
_symmetry.space_group_name_H-M   'P 1'
#
loop_
_entity.id
_entity.type
_entity.pdbx_description
1 polymer ?
#
loop_
_entity_poly.entity_id
_entity_poly.type
_entity_poly.pdbx_seq_one_letter_code
_entity_poly.pdbx_strand_id
1 'polypeptide(L)'
;MSKIFLFLVLFALALPSFAQKPGQIKTLHFDLTKMSGTVVFALVNRMVTEPAKFQGKHIKMGGVFSSYYDDQIDRRFYGCVIADALACCSQGLAFELAKPRKFPGEYPAEGDAIIVEGDFDYEKDEGGGGFPIIRNADMQTKK
;
A
#
# COMPACT_ATOMS: atom_id res chain seq x y z
N MET A 1 10.03 71.56 38.14
CA MET A 1 9.01 70.48 38.11
C MET A 1 9.10 69.85 36.75
N SER A 2 9.86 68.74 36.62
CA SER A 2 10.15 68.10 35.37
C SER A 2 9.41 66.71 35.40
N LYS A 3 8.44 66.51 34.49
CA LYS A 3 7.78 65.25 34.33
C LYS A 3 8.55 64.44 33.29
N ILE A 4 9.30 63.49 33.76
CA ILE A 4 10.01 62.55 32.92
C ILE A 4 8.98 61.50 32.47
N PHE A 5 8.61 61.55 31.20
CA PHE A 5 7.77 60.49 30.55
C PHE A 5 8.70 59.33 30.18
N LEU A 6 8.58 58.27 30.94
CA LEU A 6 9.28 57.00 30.67
C LEU A 6 8.51 56.26 29.60
N PHE A 7 8.99 56.31 28.32
CA PHE A 7 8.49 55.54 27.22
C PHE A 7 9.04 54.11 27.34
N LEU A 8 8.21 53.22 27.83
CA LEU A 8 8.53 51.80 27.88
C LEU A 8 8.17 51.18 26.51
N VAL A 9 9.22 51.09 25.64
CA VAL A 9 9.09 50.40 24.35
C VAL A 9 9.08 48.93 24.60
N LEU A 10 7.87 48.33 24.52
CA LEU A 10 7.69 46.89 24.54
C LEU A 10 8.13 46.32 23.17
N PHE A 11 9.37 45.85 23.11
CA PHE A 11 9.89 45.11 21.94
C PHE A 11 9.33 43.71 21.97
N ALA A 12 8.20 43.48 21.28
CA ALA A 12 7.63 42.16 21.07
C ALA A 12 8.56 41.37 20.14
N LEU A 13 9.37 40.50 20.71
CA LEU A 13 10.14 39.49 20.00
C LEU A 13 9.17 38.48 19.35
N ALA A 14 8.82 38.72 18.10
CA ALA A 14 8.15 37.73 17.27
C ALA A 14 9.13 36.60 16.96
N LEU A 15 9.04 35.51 17.73
CA LEU A 15 9.75 34.26 17.42
C LEU A 15 9.14 33.69 16.14
N PRO A 16 9.95 33.43 15.09
CA PRO A 16 9.45 32.71 13.94
C PRO A 16 9.09 31.27 14.39
N SER A 17 7.81 30.95 14.41
CA SER A 17 7.35 29.57 14.54
C SER A 17 7.87 28.80 13.33
N PHE A 18 8.99 28.09 13.49
CA PHE A 18 9.38 27.04 12.57
C PHE A 18 8.32 25.94 12.67
N ALA A 19 7.29 26.02 11.85
CA ALA A 19 6.41 24.89 11.56
C ALA A 19 7.30 23.85 10.87
N GLN A 20 7.87 22.94 11.64
CA GLN A 20 8.47 21.72 11.11
C GLN A 20 7.39 20.97 10.35
N LYS A 21 7.52 20.95 9.02
CA LYS A 21 6.80 19.97 8.20
C LYS A 21 7.04 18.60 8.85
N PRO A 22 5.97 17.84 9.16
CA PRO A 22 6.16 16.46 9.61
C PRO A 22 7.04 15.78 8.59
N GLY A 23 8.21 15.31 9.03
CA GLY A 23 9.16 14.64 8.15
C GLY A 23 8.42 13.52 7.45
N GLN A 24 8.43 13.52 6.12
CA GLN A 24 7.98 12.38 5.34
C GLN A 24 8.80 11.18 5.83
N ILE A 25 8.18 10.32 6.61
CA ILE A 25 8.72 9.01 6.93
C ILE A 25 8.88 8.36 5.57
N LYS A 26 10.14 8.19 5.13
CA LYS A 26 10.47 7.54 3.87
C LYS A 26 9.99 6.10 3.98
N THR A 27 8.76 5.85 3.57
CA THR A 27 8.14 4.53 3.57
C THR A 27 9.07 3.61 2.78
N LEU A 28 9.50 2.52 3.37
CA LEU A 28 10.41 1.59 2.71
C LEU A 28 9.69 0.98 1.51
N HIS A 29 10.17 1.29 0.32
CA HIS A 29 9.57 0.90 -0.95
C HIS A 29 10.17 -0.42 -1.43
N PHE A 30 9.32 -1.42 -1.67
CA PHE A 30 9.67 -2.70 -2.27
C PHE A 30 9.19 -2.75 -3.72
N ASP A 31 10.08 -2.49 -4.67
CA ASP A 31 9.79 -2.65 -6.09
C ASP A 31 10.17 -4.07 -6.55
N LEU A 32 9.21 -4.99 -6.47
CA LEU A 32 9.38 -6.38 -6.87
C LEU A 32 9.46 -6.55 -8.39
N THR A 33 9.03 -5.56 -9.17
CA THR A 33 9.06 -5.63 -10.65
C THR A 33 10.48 -5.66 -11.21
N LYS A 34 11.47 -5.29 -10.40
CA LYS A 34 12.90 -5.28 -10.74
C LYS A 34 13.67 -6.51 -10.26
N MET A 35 12.98 -7.46 -9.62
CA MET A 35 13.57 -8.65 -9.03
C MET A 35 13.32 -9.87 -9.91
N SER A 36 14.14 -10.94 -9.74
CA SER A 36 13.89 -12.21 -10.41
C SER A 36 12.65 -12.91 -9.86
N GLY A 37 11.96 -13.71 -10.67
CA GLY A 37 10.73 -14.40 -10.27
C GLY A 37 10.88 -15.24 -9.00
N THR A 38 12.01 -15.93 -8.83
CA THR A 38 12.29 -16.71 -7.61
C THR A 38 12.36 -15.84 -6.37
N VAL A 39 12.99 -14.65 -6.45
CA VAL A 39 13.09 -13.70 -5.34
C VAL A 39 11.72 -13.12 -5.03
N VAL A 40 10.95 -12.75 -6.07
CA VAL A 40 9.58 -12.24 -5.91
C VAL A 40 8.70 -13.27 -5.20
N PHE A 41 8.73 -14.53 -5.65
CA PHE A 41 7.93 -15.59 -5.04
C PHE A 41 8.29 -15.79 -3.56
N ALA A 42 9.59 -15.85 -3.23
CA ALA A 42 10.05 -15.96 -1.85
C ALA A 42 9.63 -14.78 -0.97
N LEU A 43 9.67 -13.54 -1.50
CA LEU A 43 9.22 -12.35 -0.77
C LEU A 43 7.71 -12.34 -0.56
N VAL A 44 6.91 -12.68 -1.57
CA VAL A 44 5.46 -12.77 -1.44
C VAL A 44 5.08 -13.87 -0.44
N ASN A 45 5.77 -15.02 -0.46
CA ASN A 45 5.58 -16.05 0.55
C ASN A 45 5.84 -15.54 1.97
N ARG A 46 6.88 -14.74 2.17
CA ARG A 46 7.15 -14.12 3.47
C ARG A 46 6.11 -13.06 3.85
N MET A 47 5.55 -12.34 2.90
CA MET A 47 4.45 -11.39 3.14
C MET A 47 3.19 -12.11 3.63
N VAL A 48 2.93 -13.33 3.11
CA VAL A 48 1.82 -14.17 3.54
C VAL A 48 2.07 -14.79 4.92
N THR A 49 3.27 -15.30 5.17
CA THR A 49 3.59 -16.05 6.41
C THR A 49 4.01 -15.17 7.59
N GLU A 50 4.58 -13.99 7.31
CA GLU A 50 5.12 -13.04 8.31
C GLU A 50 4.62 -11.61 8.05
N PRO A 51 3.29 -11.38 7.96
CA PRO A 51 2.75 -10.10 7.47
C PRO A 51 3.17 -8.89 8.33
N ALA A 52 3.33 -9.08 9.63
CA ALA A 52 3.73 -8.01 10.54
C ALA A 52 5.07 -7.34 10.17
N LYS A 53 5.97 -8.05 9.48
CA LYS A 53 7.26 -7.49 9.04
C LYS A 53 7.12 -6.52 7.86
N PHE A 54 5.99 -6.57 7.15
CA PHE A 54 5.75 -5.79 5.95
C PHE A 54 4.68 -4.72 6.12
N GLN A 55 3.94 -4.74 7.21
CA GLN A 55 2.87 -3.78 7.47
C GLN A 55 3.32 -2.33 7.32
N GLY A 56 2.54 -1.53 6.60
CA GLY A 56 2.83 -0.13 6.31
C GLY A 56 3.95 0.12 5.29
N LYS A 57 4.52 -0.93 4.69
CA LYS A 57 5.53 -0.77 3.63
C LYS A 57 4.87 -0.58 2.28
N HIS A 58 5.45 0.26 1.44
CA HIS A 58 4.97 0.49 0.09
C HIS A 58 5.49 -0.59 -0.84
N ILE A 59 4.58 -1.30 -1.53
CA ILE A 59 4.88 -2.44 -2.38
C ILE A 59 4.48 -2.13 -3.81
N LYS A 60 5.35 -2.48 -4.75
CA LYS A 60 5.05 -2.52 -6.18
C LYS A 60 5.36 -3.91 -6.71
N MET A 61 4.35 -4.60 -7.26
CA MET A 61 4.52 -5.96 -7.78
C MET A 61 3.83 -6.15 -9.12
N GLY A 62 4.40 -7.02 -9.94
CA GLY A 62 3.77 -7.52 -11.16
C GLY A 62 3.26 -8.94 -10.94
N GLY A 63 2.18 -9.27 -11.62
CA GLY A 63 1.57 -10.61 -11.60
C GLY A 63 0.45 -10.70 -12.60
N VAL A 64 -0.47 -11.62 -12.40
CA VAL A 64 -1.70 -11.73 -13.19
C VAL A 64 -2.92 -11.35 -12.35
N PHE A 65 -3.89 -10.74 -13.01
CA PHE A 65 -5.14 -10.38 -12.38
C PHE A 65 -5.96 -11.62 -12.05
N SER A 66 -6.51 -11.65 -10.85
CA SER A 66 -7.50 -12.64 -10.45
C SER A 66 -8.58 -11.98 -9.60
N SER A 67 -9.80 -12.45 -9.68
CA SER A 67 -10.89 -12.01 -8.83
C SER A 67 -11.66 -13.19 -8.25
N TYR A 68 -12.16 -13.01 -7.04
CA TYR A 68 -13.00 -13.96 -6.32
C TYR A 68 -14.17 -13.23 -5.71
N TYR A 69 -15.36 -13.79 -5.86
CA TYR A 69 -16.58 -13.29 -5.22
C TYR A 69 -16.98 -14.22 -4.10
N ASP A 70 -17.09 -13.68 -2.90
CA ASP A 70 -17.57 -14.38 -1.72
C ASP A 70 -19.05 -14.03 -1.52
N ASP A 71 -19.93 -15.00 -1.75
CA ASP A 71 -21.38 -14.87 -1.64
C ASP A 71 -21.88 -14.83 -0.18
N GLN A 72 -21.07 -15.31 0.77
CA GLN A 72 -21.45 -15.31 2.19
C GLN A 72 -21.38 -13.91 2.79
N ILE A 73 -20.44 -13.08 2.32
CA ILE A 73 -20.23 -11.71 2.80
C ILE A 73 -20.53 -10.66 1.73
N ASP A 74 -21.08 -11.07 0.58
CA ASP A 74 -21.42 -10.21 -0.57
C ASP A 74 -20.23 -9.29 -0.97
N ARG A 75 -19.04 -9.89 -1.09
CA ARG A 75 -17.81 -9.14 -1.37
C ARG A 75 -16.98 -9.75 -2.49
N ARG A 76 -16.49 -8.92 -3.39
CA ARG A 76 -15.50 -9.30 -4.39
C ARG A 76 -14.11 -8.90 -3.96
N PHE A 77 -13.19 -9.85 -4.06
CA PHE A 77 -11.76 -9.66 -3.82
C PHE A 77 -11.01 -9.62 -5.15
N TYR A 78 -9.97 -8.84 -5.20
CA TYR A 78 -9.08 -8.73 -6.34
C TYR A 78 -7.67 -9.11 -5.91
N GLY A 79 -6.97 -9.86 -6.74
CA GLY A 79 -5.64 -10.37 -6.45
C GLY A 79 -4.65 -10.09 -7.58
N CYS A 80 -3.40 -9.87 -7.19
CA CYS A 80 -2.23 -9.93 -8.05
C CYS A 80 -1.50 -11.23 -7.74
N VAL A 81 -1.56 -12.20 -8.65
CA VAL A 81 -1.10 -13.58 -8.45
C VAL A 81 0.20 -13.81 -9.21
N ILE A 82 1.13 -14.53 -8.60
CA ILE A 82 2.39 -14.96 -9.20
C ILE A 82 2.52 -16.49 -9.09
N ALA A 83 3.21 -17.09 -10.05
CA ALA A 83 3.58 -18.50 -10.00
C ALA A 83 5.04 -18.67 -9.58
N ASP A 84 5.36 -19.83 -9.03
CA ASP A 84 6.76 -20.23 -8.83
C ASP A 84 7.46 -20.53 -10.18
N ALA A 85 8.78 -20.79 -10.11
CA ALA A 85 9.58 -21.04 -11.30
C ALA A 85 9.14 -22.28 -12.11
N LEU A 86 8.40 -23.21 -11.50
CA LEU A 86 7.89 -24.44 -12.11
C LEU A 86 6.42 -24.31 -12.48
N ALA A 87 5.78 -23.20 -12.16
CA ALA A 87 4.34 -22.96 -12.31
C ALA A 87 3.43 -24.01 -11.65
N CYS A 88 3.96 -24.74 -10.66
CA CYS A 88 3.20 -25.75 -9.90
C CYS A 88 2.49 -25.14 -8.67
N CYS A 89 2.97 -24.01 -8.19
CA CYS A 89 2.39 -23.29 -7.05
C CYS A 89 2.17 -21.82 -7.40
N SER A 90 1.07 -21.26 -6.91
CA SER A 90 0.78 -19.84 -7.06
C SER A 90 0.57 -19.20 -5.70
N GLN A 91 0.95 -17.96 -5.60
CA GLN A 91 0.70 -17.10 -4.43
C GLN A 91 0.31 -15.71 -4.92
N GLY A 92 -0.32 -14.92 -4.07
CA GLY A 92 -0.68 -13.57 -4.44
C GLY A 92 -0.99 -12.71 -3.24
N LEU A 93 -1.11 -11.44 -3.50
CA LEU A 93 -1.63 -10.46 -2.55
C LEU A 93 -2.96 -9.95 -3.05
N ALA A 94 -3.94 -9.86 -2.16
CA ALA A 94 -5.15 -9.12 -2.44
C ALA A 94 -4.82 -7.64 -2.63
N PHE A 95 -5.68 -6.88 -3.32
CA PHE A 95 -5.53 -5.44 -3.38
C PHE A 95 -6.88 -4.73 -3.38
N GLU A 96 -6.87 -3.49 -2.88
CA GLU A 96 -8.01 -2.58 -2.89
C GLU A 96 -7.59 -1.25 -3.50
N LEU A 97 -8.28 -0.85 -4.58
CA LEU A 97 -7.93 0.34 -5.32
C LEU A 97 -8.23 1.62 -4.52
N ALA A 98 -7.31 2.58 -4.58
CA ALA A 98 -7.52 3.93 -4.03
C ALA A 98 -8.71 4.63 -4.69
N LYS A 99 -8.96 4.35 -5.98
CA LYS A 99 -10.12 4.84 -6.73
C LYS A 99 -10.94 3.64 -7.16
N PRO A 100 -12.14 3.43 -6.58
CA PRO A 100 -13.02 2.33 -6.96
C PRO A 100 -13.32 2.33 -8.46
N ARG A 101 -13.35 1.14 -9.05
CA ARG A 101 -13.71 0.89 -10.46
C ARG A 101 -14.92 -0.03 -10.52
N LYS A 102 -15.67 0.03 -11.62
CA LYS A 102 -16.85 -0.82 -11.83
C LYS A 102 -16.43 -2.16 -12.44
N PHE A 103 -16.68 -3.23 -11.72
CA PHE A 103 -16.48 -4.59 -12.20
C PHE A 103 -17.66 -5.04 -13.08
N PRO A 104 -17.43 -5.77 -14.16
CA PRO A 104 -16.14 -6.16 -14.75
C PRO A 104 -15.55 -5.12 -15.70
N GLY A 105 -16.30 -4.15 -16.18
CA GLY A 105 -15.99 -3.32 -17.34
C GLY A 105 -14.73 -2.43 -17.22
N GLU A 106 -14.32 -2.09 -15.99
CA GLU A 106 -13.13 -1.26 -15.75
C GLU A 106 -11.95 -2.06 -15.16
N TYR A 107 -12.08 -3.40 -15.15
CA TYR A 107 -11.01 -4.31 -14.71
C TYR A 107 -10.46 -5.11 -15.89
N PRO A 108 -9.20 -5.59 -15.78
CA PRO A 108 -8.63 -6.52 -16.76
C PRO A 108 -9.41 -7.85 -16.79
N ALA A 109 -9.21 -8.65 -17.82
CA ALA A 109 -9.69 -10.02 -17.82
C ALA A 109 -8.89 -10.89 -16.84
N GLU A 110 -9.51 -11.97 -16.36
CA GLU A 110 -8.80 -12.97 -15.55
C GLU A 110 -7.56 -13.48 -16.27
N GLY A 111 -6.42 -13.48 -15.58
CA GLY A 111 -5.15 -13.91 -16.13
C GLY A 111 -4.36 -12.82 -16.87
N ASP A 112 -4.92 -11.64 -17.09
CA ASP A 112 -4.18 -10.53 -17.69
C ASP A 112 -3.01 -10.08 -16.80
N ALA A 113 -1.88 -9.74 -17.44
CA ALA A 113 -0.73 -9.23 -16.72
C ALA A 113 -1.00 -7.82 -16.17
N ILE A 114 -0.75 -7.63 -14.88
CA ILE A 114 -0.94 -6.36 -14.18
C ILE A 114 0.28 -5.96 -13.38
N ILE A 115 0.35 -4.67 -13.05
CA ILE A 115 1.22 -4.13 -12.01
C ILE A 115 0.33 -3.46 -10.98
N VAL A 116 0.55 -3.78 -9.71
CA VAL A 116 -0.15 -3.20 -8.56
C VAL A 116 0.86 -2.51 -7.66
N GLU A 117 0.53 -1.28 -7.22
CA GLU A 117 1.40 -0.48 -6.34
C GLU A 117 0.55 0.16 -5.25
N GLY A 118 0.92 0.00 -3.98
CA GLY A 118 0.19 0.55 -2.83
C GLY A 118 0.81 0.14 -1.51
N ASP A 119 0.07 0.32 -0.42
CA ASP A 119 0.56 0.11 0.93
C ASP A 119 0.17 -1.28 1.44
N PHE A 120 1.16 -2.06 1.90
CA PHE A 120 0.92 -3.38 2.44
C PHE A 120 0.22 -3.31 3.79
N ASP A 121 -0.83 -4.08 3.92
CA ASP A 121 -1.60 -4.25 5.15
C ASP A 121 -2.00 -5.72 5.34
N TYR A 122 -2.60 -6.03 6.47
CA TYR A 122 -3.16 -7.34 6.79
C TYR A 122 -4.59 -7.18 7.27
N GLU A 123 -5.54 -7.65 6.45
CA GLU A 123 -6.96 -7.65 6.80
C GLU A 123 -7.26 -8.84 7.68
N LYS A 124 -7.77 -8.58 8.88
CA LYS A 124 -8.22 -9.62 9.81
C LYS A 124 -9.66 -9.99 9.52
N ASP A 125 -9.96 -11.27 9.55
CA ASP A 125 -11.32 -11.79 9.52
C ASP A 125 -11.92 -11.96 10.93
N GLU A 126 -13.21 -12.17 11.01
CA GLU A 126 -13.93 -12.34 12.28
C GLU A 126 -13.57 -13.65 12.99
N GLY A 127 -13.01 -14.62 12.30
CA GLY A 127 -12.58 -15.92 12.82
C GLY A 127 -11.18 -15.91 13.45
N GLY A 128 -10.49 -14.76 13.47
CA GLY A 128 -9.13 -14.59 14.00
C GLY A 128 -8.02 -14.94 13.01
N GLY A 129 -8.39 -15.27 11.76
CA GLY A 129 -7.48 -15.37 10.62
C GLY A 129 -7.29 -14.03 9.92
N GLY A 130 -7.02 -14.10 8.63
CA GLY A 130 -6.90 -12.91 7.78
C GLY A 130 -6.01 -13.17 6.58
N PHE A 131 -5.79 -12.14 5.78
CA PHE A 131 -5.00 -12.22 4.56
C PHE A 131 -4.23 -10.93 4.28
N PRO A 132 -3.07 -11.02 3.59
CA PRO A 132 -2.32 -9.85 3.18
C PRO A 132 -3.02 -9.12 2.04
N ILE A 133 -3.02 -7.78 2.11
CA ILE A 133 -3.69 -6.91 1.14
C ILE A 133 -2.84 -5.68 0.85
N ILE A 134 -2.87 -5.19 -0.38
CA ILE A 134 -2.31 -3.91 -0.78
C ILE A 134 -3.45 -2.89 -0.78
N ARG A 135 -3.40 -1.93 0.14
CA ARG A 135 -4.36 -0.82 0.27
C ARG A 135 -3.95 0.38 -0.57
N ASN A 136 -4.91 1.26 -0.83
CA ASN A 136 -4.70 2.48 -1.61
C ASN A 136 -4.00 2.19 -2.94
N ALA A 137 -4.31 1.05 -3.54
CA ALA A 137 -3.59 0.55 -4.69
C ALA A 137 -3.89 1.34 -5.97
N ASP A 138 -2.87 1.54 -6.79
CA ASP A 138 -2.98 1.79 -8.23
C ASP A 138 -2.74 0.49 -9.00
N MET A 139 -3.57 0.22 -10.01
CA MET A 139 -3.45 -0.96 -10.85
C MET A 139 -3.35 -0.56 -12.31
N GLN A 140 -2.33 -1.08 -12.99
CA GLN A 140 -2.07 -0.88 -14.41
C GLN A 140 -2.00 -2.23 -15.12
N THR A 141 -2.60 -2.31 -16.30
CA THR A 141 -2.44 -3.48 -17.18
C THR A 141 -1.08 -3.38 -17.88
N LYS A 142 -0.31 -4.46 -17.81
CA LYS A 142 0.97 -4.54 -18.52
C LYS A 142 0.68 -4.94 -19.98
N LYS A 143 0.89 -4.01 -20.89
CA LYS A 143 0.84 -4.27 -22.33
C LYS A 143 2.07 -5.02 -22.83
#